data_7b9c8c68567820893dcc2a425c9a4f3a
#
_entry.id   7b9c8c68567820893dcc2a425c9a4f3a
#
_cell.length_a   1.000
_cell.length_b   1.000
_cell.length_c   1.000
_cell.angle_alpha   90.00
_cell.angle_beta   90.00
_cell.angle_gamma   90.00
#
_symmetry.space_group_name_H-M   'P 1'
#
loop_
_entity.id
_entity.type
_entity.pdbx_description
1 polymer ?
#
loop_
_entity_poly.entity_id
_entity_poly.type
_entity_poly.pdbx_seq_one_letter_code
_entity_poly.pdbx_strand_id
1 'polypeptide(L)'
;MVHGGKKLKNKRILTGPSLFILIAFAIIPLFIMLYFSFLSDGAMPKLTLENYKNFFSKGFYLRLTWKTIKMSIIVTVICLIIGYPLAYIMAKIVRKGKNLLLFLIIIPFWTNQLVRAYSWLIFLRDGGVLAQFLHRLHLIGDENLGLLFTQNAVIIGLVHIFFP
;
A
#
# COMPACT_ATOMS: atom_id res chain seq x y z
N MET A 1 -49.77 -1.29 2.75
CA MET A 1 -48.42 -0.70 2.68
C MET A 1 -47.73 -0.68 4.05
N VAL A 2 -47.40 -1.83 4.70
CA VAL A 2 -46.79 -1.83 6.08
C VAL A 2 -45.74 -2.95 6.22
N HIS A 3 -45.03 -3.33 5.18
CA HIS A 3 -44.02 -4.43 5.27
C HIS A 3 -42.54 -3.96 5.19
N GLY A 4 -42.27 -2.66 4.98
CA GLY A 4 -40.89 -2.14 4.83
C GLY A 4 -40.13 -1.90 6.14
N GLY A 5 -40.84 -1.51 7.22
CA GLY A 5 -40.20 -1.09 8.46
C GLY A 5 -39.56 -2.20 9.30
N LYS A 6 -40.13 -3.39 9.30
CA LYS A 6 -39.58 -4.56 10.07
C LYS A 6 -38.30 -5.11 9.45
N LYS A 7 -38.15 -5.11 8.14
CA LYS A 7 -36.93 -5.60 7.46
C LYS A 7 -35.72 -4.68 7.68
N LEU A 8 -35.94 -3.39 7.79
CA LEU A 8 -34.88 -2.41 8.04
C LEU A 8 -34.40 -2.44 9.50
N LYS A 9 -35.33 -2.64 10.45
CA LYS A 9 -35.03 -2.74 11.90
C LYS A 9 -34.17 -3.98 12.18
N ASN A 10 -34.49 -5.13 11.57
CA ASN A 10 -33.72 -6.36 11.72
C ASN A 10 -32.30 -6.25 11.11
N LYS A 11 -32.14 -5.56 9.99
CA LYS A 11 -30.80 -5.31 9.42
C LYS A 11 -29.93 -4.47 10.36
N ARG A 12 -30.46 -3.42 10.95
CA ARG A 12 -29.71 -2.56 11.91
C ARG A 12 -29.31 -3.29 13.17
N ILE A 13 -30.15 -4.22 13.66
CA ILE A 13 -29.82 -5.04 14.83
C ILE A 13 -28.72 -6.06 14.52
N LEU A 14 -28.70 -6.63 13.31
CA LEU A 14 -27.65 -7.57 12.91
C LEU A 14 -26.30 -6.86 12.57
N THR A 15 -26.37 -5.68 11.97
CA THR A 15 -25.15 -4.95 11.57
C THR A 15 -24.60 -4.06 12.69
N GLY A 16 -25.41 -3.70 13.69
CA GLY A 16 -25.02 -2.83 14.81
C GLY A 16 -23.81 -3.35 15.60
N PRO A 17 -23.82 -4.58 16.11
CA PRO A 17 -22.68 -5.12 16.87
C PRO A 17 -21.40 -5.20 16.07
N SER A 18 -21.47 -5.65 14.81
CA SER A 18 -20.28 -5.75 13.94
C SER A 18 -19.73 -4.38 13.59
N LEU A 19 -20.58 -3.39 13.31
CA LEU A 19 -20.19 -2.02 13.04
C LEU A 19 -19.55 -1.39 14.29
N PHE A 20 -20.12 -1.62 15.47
CA PHE A 20 -19.58 -1.13 16.73
C PHE A 20 -18.18 -1.69 17.01
N ILE A 21 -17.98 -3.00 16.85
CA ILE A 21 -16.67 -3.64 17.02
C ILE A 21 -15.67 -3.04 16.02
N LEU A 22 -16.05 -2.90 14.75
CA LEU A 22 -15.18 -2.39 13.69
C LEU A 22 -14.77 -0.94 13.97
N ILE A 23 -15.73 -0.08 14.37
CA ILE A 23 -15.47 1.31 14.77
C ILE A 23 -14.60 1.36 16.02
N ALA A 24 -14.88 0.56 17.03
CA ALA A 24 -14.09 0.53 18.25
C ALA A 24 -12.64 0.12 17.98
N PHE A 25 -12.42 -0.96 17.22
CA PHE A 25 -11.08 -1.42 16.83
C PHE A 25 -10.34 -0.44 15.93
N ALA A 26 -11.02 0.37 15.13
CA ALA A 26 -10.39 1.41 14.34
C ALA A 26 -10.10 2.68 15.15
N ILE A 27 -11.06 3.13 15.97
CA ILE A 27 -11.00 4.41 16.67
C ILE A 27 -10.13 4.33 17.94
N ILE A 28 -10.23 3.28 18.73
CA ILE A 28 -9.49 3.16 19.99
C ILE A 28 -7.96 3.29 19.77
N PRO A 29 -7.32 2.57 18.83
CA PRO A 29 -5.89 2.74 18.57
C PRO A 29 -5.51 4.15 18.14
N LEU A 30 -6.36 4.83 17.35
CA LEU A 30 -6.12 6.20 16.92
C LEU A 30 -6.15 7.17 18.09
N PHE A 31 -7.09 7.03 19.02
CA PHE A 31 -7.13 7.84 20.23
C PHE A 31 -5.95 7.57 21.16
N ILE A 32 -5.53 6.31 21.27
CA ILE A 32 -4.33 5.94 22.04
C ILE A 32 -3.10 6.60 21.41
N MET A 33 -2.92 6.52 20.09
CA MET A 33 -1.82 7.18 19.39
C MET A 33 -1.86 8.71 19.57
N LEU A 34 -3.05 9.30 19.46
CA LEU A 34 -3.24 10.74 19.69
C LEU A 34 -2.84 11.12 21.11
N TYR A 35 -3.26 10.35 22.10
CA TYR A 35 -2.90 10.58 23.51
C TYR A 35 -1.38 10.50 23.70
N PHE A 36 -0.72 9.46 23.22
CA PHE A 36 0.74 9.34 23.30
C PHE A 36 1.47 10.45 22.53
N SER A 37 0.89 10.97 21.46
CA SER A 37 1.46 12.07 20.69
C SER A 37 1.63 13.37 21.52
N PHE A 38 0.80 13.55 22.56
CA PHE A 38 0.87 14.68 23.48
C PHE A 38 1.68 14.40 24.76
N LEU A 39 2.26 13.21 24.90
CA LEU A 39 3.08 12.89 26.07
C LEU A 39 4.57 13.10 25.76
N SER A 40 5.30 13.63 26.76
CA SER A 40 6.75 13.72 26.70
C SER A 40 7.40 12.35 26.92
N ASP A 41 8.55 12.13 26.31
CA ASP A 41 9.41 10.99 26.62
C ASP A 41 10.05 11.19 27.99
N GLY A 42 9.80 10.27 28.94
CA GLY A 42 10.41 10.32 30.28
C GLY A 42 9.71 9.40 31.29
N ALA A 43 10.34 9.23 32.44
CA ALA A 43 9.82 8.39 33.53
C ALA A 43 8.48 8.92 34.12
N MET A 44 8.19 10.22 33.96
CA MET A 44 6.91 10.84 34.30
C MET A 44 6.38 11.60 33.07
N PRO A 45 5.55 10.97 32.23
CA PRO A 45 5.05 11.61 31.02
C PRO A 45 4.15 12.81 31.37
N LYS A 46 4.49 13.98 30.83
CA LYS A 46 3.71 15.23 30.96
C LYS A 46 3.09 15.57 29.61
N LEU A 47 1.91 16.20 29.64
CA LEU A 47 1.30 16.72 28.43
C LEU A 47 2.16 17.84 27.83
N THR A 48 2.59 17.67 26.61
CA THR A 48 3.49 18.59 25.90
C THR A 48 3.24 18.55 24.39
N LEU A 49 3.58 19.65 23.72
CA LEU A 49 3.64 19.76 22.27
C LEU A 49 5.05 19.55 21.72
N GLU A 50 5.98 19.08 22.56
CA GLU A 50 7.38 18.94 22.20
C GLU A 50 7.61 18.00 21.01
N ASN A 51 6.84 16.92 20.92
CA ASN A 51 6.90 15.98 19.80
C ASN A 51 6.58 16.68 18.47
N TYR A 52 5.57 17.55 18.44
CA TYR A 52 5.21 18.33 17.26
C TYR A 52 6.27 19.38 16.95
N LYS A 53 6.78 20.08 17.98
CA LYS A 53 7.87 21.04 17.80
C LYS A 53 9.12 20.36 17.23
N ASN A 54 9.49 19.19 17.75
CA ASN A 54 10.60 18.37 17.26
C ASN A 54 10.39 17.91 15.81
N PHE A 55 9.17 17.51 15.45
CA PHE A 55 8.82 17.11 14.11
C PHE A 55 9.05 18.24 13.10
N PHE A 56 8.54 19.45 13.40
CA PHE A 56 8.66 20.59 12.50
C PHE A 56 10.06 21.26 12.53
N SER A 57 10.77 21.18 13.66
CA SER A 57 12.10 21.78 13.80
C SER A 57 13.21 20.95 13.17
N LYS A 58 13.06 19.60 13.16
CA LYS A 58 14.08 18.72 12.59
C LYS A 58 13.81 18.50 11.09
N GLY A 59 14.61 19.12 10.25
CA GLY A 59 14.50 19.01 8.78
C GLY A 59 14.55 17.58 8.24
N PHE A 60 15.02 16.63 9.05
CA PHE A 60 15.00 15.20 8.71
C PHE A 60 13.56 14.68 8.54
N TYR A 61 12.66 14.96 9.48
CA TYR A 61 11.27 14.49 9.41
C TYR A 61 10.52 15.10 8.24
N LEU A 62 10.69 16.40 8.00
CA LEU A 62 10.06 17.08 6.86
C LEU A 62 10.55 16.51 5.52
N ARG A 63 11.86 16.27 5.41
CA ARG A 63 12.46 15.67 4.20
C ARG A 63 11.93 14.26 3.96
N LEU A 64 11.83 13.44 5.02
CA LEU A 64 11.30 12.09 4.94
C LEU A 64 9.82 12.10 4.52
N THR A 65 9.01 12.97 5.12
CA THR A 65 7.59 13.14 4.78
C THR A 65 7.43 13.54 3.32
N TRP A 66 8.21 14.53 2.86
CA TRP A 66 8.17 14.95 1.46
C TRP A 66 8.56 13.84 0.48
N LYS A 67 9.62 13.09 0.83
CA LYS A 67 10.06 11.93 0.05
C LYS A 67 8.95 10.88 -0.06
N THR A 68 8.26 10.59 1.05
CA THR A 68 7.15 9.62 1.09
C THR A 68 5.95 10.09 0.26
N ILE A 69 5.55 11.36 0.39
CA ILE A 69 4.46 11.95 -0.41
C ILE A 69 4.77 11.86 -1.90
N LYS A 70 5.97 12.29 -2.31
CA LYS A 70 6.41 12.22 -3.71
C LYS A 70 6.36 10.78 -4.24
N MET A 71 6.85 9.83 -3.46
CA MET A 71 6.86 8.42 -3.83
C MET A 71 5.43 7.86 -3.97
N SER A 72 4.53 8.20 -3.04
CA SER A 72 3.12 7.79 -3.09
C SER A 72 2.40 8.34 -4.33
N ILE A 73 2.65 9.60 -4.69
CA ILE A 73 2.09 10.20 -5.90
C ILE A 73 2.58 9.45 -7.15
N ILE A 74 3.89 9.19 -7.24
CA ILE A 74 4.48 8.48 -8.39
C ILE A 74 3.85 7.09 -8.52
N VAL A 75 3.78 6.31 -7.44
CA VAL A 75 3.18 4.96 -7.44
C VAL A 75 1.72 5.03 -7.86
N THR A 76 0.94 5.97 -7.31
CA THR A 76 -0.48 6.15 -7.66
C THR A 76 -0.67 6.47 -9.14
N VAL A 77 0.13 7.38 -9.68
CA VAL A 77 0.06 7.75 -11.11
C VAL A 77 0.41 6.56 -12.00
N ILE A 78 1.46 5.79 -11.67
CA ILE A 78 1.84 4.59 -12.43
C ILE A 78 0.72 3.56 -12.37
N CYS A 79 0.16 3.28 -11.18
CA CYS A 79 -0.96 2.35 -11.03
C CYS A 79 -2.18 2.78 -11.84
N LEU A 80 -2.50 4.08 -11.89
CA LEU A 80 -3.60 4.61 -12.71
C LEU A 80 -3.33 4.45 -14.22
N ILE A 81 -2.11 4.78 -14.67
CA ILE A 81 -1.74 4.67 -16.09
C ILE A 81 -1.84 3.22 -16.58
N ILE A 82 -1.46 2.24 -15.76
CA ILE A 82 -1.52 0.83 -16.11
C ILE A 82 -2.93 0.25 -15.85
N GLY A 83 -3.52 0.59 -14.71
CA GLY A 83 -4.79 0.03 -14.25
C GLY A 83 -5.99 0.50 -15.07
N TYR A 84 -6.02 1.79 -15.46
CA TYR A 84 -7.14 2.32 -16.22
C TYR A 84 -7.33 1.64 -17.59
N PRO A 85 -6.28 1.50 -18.45
CA PRO A 85 -6.43 0.76 -19.70
C PRO A 85 -6.82 -0.71 -19.49
N LEU A 86 -6.26 -1.37 -18.49
CA LEU A 86 -6.60 -2.74 -18.16
C LEU A 86 -8.08 -2.88 -17.77
N ALA A 87 -8.55 -2.03 -16.87
CA ALA A 87 -9.95 -1.98 -16.47
C ALA A 87 -10.89 -1.67 -17.64
N TYR A 88 -10.50 -0.74 -18.53
CA TYR A 88 -11.25 -0.41 -19.73
C TYR A 88 -11.35 -1.58 -20.70
N ILE A 89 -10.23 -2.26 -20.99
CA ILE A 89 -10.18 -3.45 -21.84
C ILE A 89 -11.09 -4.53 -21.27
N MET A 90 -11.01 -4.78 -19.98
CA MET A 90 -11.85 -5.78 -19.31
C MET A 90 -13.34 -5.41 -19.30
N ALA A 91 -13.67 -4.12 -19.18
CA ALA A 91 -15.05 -3.68 -19.14
C ALA A 91 -15.72 -3.66 -20.52
N LYS A 92 -15.00 -3.23 -21.56
CA LYS A 92 -15.54 -2.91 -22.88
C LYS A 92 -15.18 -3.90 -23.99
N ILE A 93 -13.97 -4.49 -23.93
CA ILE A 93 -13.44 -5.29 -25.04
C ILE A 93 -13.60 -6.78 -24.77
N VAL A 94 -13.30 -7.23 -23.55
CA VAL A 94 -13.37 -8.64 -23.21
C VAL A 94 -14.80 -9.09 -23.00
N ARG A 95 -15.35 -9.85 -23.96
CA ARG A 95 -16.70 -10.44 -23.90
C ARG A 95 -16.71 -11.84 -23.31
N LYS A 96 -15.68 -12.65 -23.60
CA LYS A 96 -15.55 -14.03 -23.12
C LYS A 96 -14.32 -14.15 -22.24
N GLY A 97 -14.39 -14.97 -21.18
CA GLY A 97 -13.25 -15.20 -20.28
C GLY A 97 -12.94 -14.08 -19.28
N LYS A 98 -13.84 -13.10 -19.10
CA LYS A 98 -13.67 -11.97 -18.15
C LYS A 98 -13.37 -12.46 -16.73
N ASN A 99 -14.07 -13.49 -16.28
CA ASN A 99 -13.89 -14.04 -14.92
C ASN A 99 -12.51 -14.69 -14.76
N LEU A 100 -12.00 -15.35 -15.80
CA LEU A 100 -10.66 -15.92 -15.77
C LEU A 100 -9.58 -14.83 -15.68
N LEU A 101 -9.73 -13.75 -16.46
CA LEU A 101 -8.81 -12.61 -16.40
C LEU A 101 -8.84 -11.92 -15.02
N LEU A 102 -10.03 -11.70 -14.47
CA LEU A 102 -10.20 -11.19 -13.11
C LEU A 102 -9.49 -12.08 -12.08
N PHE A 103 -9.69 -13.39 -12.19
CA PHE A 103 -9.06 -14.36 -11.31
C PHE A 103 -7.53 -14.30 -11.41
N LEU A 104 -6.97 -14.25 -12.63
CA LEU A 104 -5.53 -14.14 -12.85
C LEU A 104 -4.92 -12.86 -12.27
N ILE A 105 -5.66 -11.73 -12.30
CA ILE A 105 -5.22 -10.46 -11.71
C ILE A 105 -5.25 -10.53 -10.17
N ILE A 106 -6.22 -11.24 -9.59
CA ILE A 106 -6.39 -11.33 -8.13
C ILE A 106 -5.46 -12.38 -7.50
N ILE A 107 -5.05 -13.43 -8.24
CA ILE A 107 -4.16 -14.48 -7.71
C ILE A 107 -2.91 -13.91 -7.02
N PRO A 108 -2.15 -12.97 -7.60
CA PRO A 108 -0.98 -12.39 -6.94
C PRO A 108 -1.31 -11.71 -5.62
N PHE A 109 -2.53 -11.20 -5.45
CA PHE A 109 -2.96 -10.55 -4.21
C PHE A 109 -3.12 -11.55 -3.05
N TRP A 110 -3.42 -12.82 -3.33
CA TRP A 110 -3.52 -13.86 -2.31
C TRP A 110 -2.17 -14.35 -1.81
N THR A 111 -1.09 -14.01 -2.48
CA THR A 111 0.25 -14.33 -1.99
C THR A 111 0.62 -13.43 -0.80
N ASN A 112 1.37 -13.99 0.15
CA ASN A 112 1.84 -13.23 1.30
C ASN A 112 2.72 -12.05 0.85
N GLN A 113 2.47 -10.89 1.43
CA GLN A 113 3.20 -9.65 1.11
C GLN A 113 4.71 -9.77 1.37
N LEU A 114 5.11 -10.49 2.42
CA LEU A 114 6.53 -10.73 2.70
C LEU A 114 7.19 -11.56 1.58
N VAL A 115 6.53 -12.62 1.13
CA VAL A 115 7.02 -13.46 0.02
C VAL A 115 7.21 -12.61 -1.24
N ARG A 116 6.26 -11.73 -1.56
CA ARG A 116 6.39 -10.79 -2.68
C ARG A 116 7.56 -9.84 -2.52
N ALA A 117 7.76 -9.27 -1.32
CA ALA A 117 8.87 -8.37 -1.06
C ALA A 117 10.24 -9.08 -1.23
N TYR A 118 10.38 -10.29 -0.67
CA TYR A 118 11.59 -11.09 -0.85
C TYR A 118 11.83 -11.52 -2.30
N SER A 119 10.77 -11.84 -3.04
CA SER A 119 10.89 -12.14 -4.48
C SER A 119 11.46 -10.96 -5.25
N TRP A 120 11.04 -9.73 -4.94
CA TRP A 120 11.62 -8.53 -5.55
C TRP A 120 13.07 -8.30 -5.17
N LEU A 121 13.47 -8.59 -3.92
CA LEU A 121 14.88 -8.53 -3.51
C LEU A 121 15.74 -9.48 -4.33
N ILE A 122 15.28 -10.74 -4.55
CA ILE A 122 16.00 -11.74 -5.36
C ILE A 122 16.01 -11.34 -6.83
N PHE A 123 14.90 -10.79 -7.34
CA PHE A 123 14.76 -10.42 -8.75
C PHE A 123 15.64 -9.22 -9.13
N LEU A 124 15.73 -8.21 -8.27
CA LEU A 124 16.45 -6.95 -8.53
C LEU A 124 17.91 -6.94 -8.05
N ARG A 125 18.37 -8.00 -7.35
CA ARG A 125 19.77 -8.07 -6.89
C ARG A 125 20.73 -8.10 -8.06
N ASP A 126 21.96 -7.69 -7.82
CA ASP A 126 23.07 -7.84 -8.78
C ASP A 126 23.29 -9.33 -9.07
N GLY A 127 23.36 -9.68 -10.36
CA GLY A 127 23.35 -11.09 -10.80
C GLY A 127 22.00 -11.80 -10.64
N GLY A 128 20.93 -11.09 -10.27
CA GLY A 128 19.57 -11.63 -10.20
C GLY A 128 18.96 -11.88 -11.57
N VAL A 129 17.69 -12.34 -11.57
CA VAL A 129 16.99 -12.72 -12.82
C VAL A 129 16.90 -11.56 -13.80
N LEU A 130 16.62 -10.34 -13.32
CA LEU A 130 16.56 -9.15 -14.17
C LEU A 130 17.91 -8.81 -14.78
N ALA A 131 18.98 -8.84 -13.98
CA ALA A 131 20.34 -8.57 -14.46
C ALA A 131 20.76 -9.56 -15.54
N GLN A 132 20.54 -10.87 -15.30
CA GLN A 132 20.84 -11.91 -16.26
C GLN A 132 20.04 -11.77 -17.56
N PHE A 133 18.76 -11.39 -17.48
CA PHE A 133 17.92 -11.16 -18.65
C PHE A 133 18.40 -9.97 -19.48
N LEU A 134 18.72 -8.83 -18.82
CA LEU A 134 19.23 -7.65 -19.50
C LEU A 134 20.62 -7.88 -20.13
N HIS A 135 21.47 -8.66 -19.46
CA HIS A 135 22.78 -9.07 -20.00
C HIS A 135 22.62 -9.94 -21.25
N ARG A 136 21.70 -10.91 -21.27
CA ARG A 136 21.40 -11.73 -22.46
C ARG A 136 20.88 -10.90 -23.63
N LEU A 137 20.19 -9.80 -23.38
CA LEU A 137 19.71 -8.88 -24.41
C LEU A 137 20.79 -7.87 -24.86
N HIS A 138 22.01 -7.94 -24.32
CA HIS A 138 23.12 -7.01 -24.59
C HIS A 138 22.74 -5.54 -24.24
N LEU A 139 21.79 -5.32 -23.33
CA LEU A 139 21.35 -3.99 -22.90
C LEU A 139 22.23 -3.43 -21.78
N ILE A 140 22.92 -4.31 -21.04
CA ILE A 140 23.88 -3.95 -20.00
C ILE A 140 25.15 -4.79 -20.19
N GLY A 141 26.31 -4.19 -19.85
CA GLY A 141 27.60 -4.89 -19.74
C GLY A 141 27.72 -5.66 -18.43
N ASP A 142 28.94 -6.01 -18.05
CA ASP A 142 29.23 -6.72 -16.77
C ASP A 142 29.05 -5.82 -15.53
N GLU A 143 28.49 -4.62 -15.70
CA GLU A 143 28.23 -3.69 -14.60
C GLU A 143 27.06 -4.15 -13.75
N ASN A 144 27.21 -3.97 -12.45
CA ASN A 144 26.11 -4.22 -11.50
C ASN A 144 24.98 -3.22 -11.75
N LEU A 145 23.73 -3.68 -11.78
CA LEU A 145 22.55 -2.85 -11.97
C LEU A 145 22.40 -1.80 -10.87
N GLY A 146 22.92 -2.08 -9.66
CA GLY A 146 22.83 -1.19 -8.52
C GLY A 146 21.40 -0.76 -8.17
N LEU A 147 20.39 -1.53 -8.59
CA LEU A 147 18.98 -1.20 -8.37
C LEU A 147 18.52 -1.51 -6.96
N LEU A 148 19.13 -2.50 -6.31
CA LEU A 148 18.74 -2.94 -5.00
C LEU A 148 18.90 -1.80 -3.97
N PHE A 149 17.93 -1.65 -3.08
CA PHE A 149 17.85 -0.58 -2.07
C PHE A 149 17.73 0.85 -2.62
N THR A 150 17.45 1.02 -3.91
CA THR A 150 17.16 2.32 -4.51
C THR A 150 15.68 2.70 -4.40
N GLN A 151 15.38 3.98 -4.61
CA GLN A 151 13.98 4.44 -4.67
C GLN A 151 13.21 3.79 -5.82
N ASN A 152 13.87 3.54 -6.94
CA ASN A 152 13.27 2.90 -8.12
C ASN A 152 12.83 1.46 -7.81
N ALA A 153 13.66 0.68 -7.11
CA ALA A 153 13.30 -0.66 -6.67
C ALA A 153 12.06 -0.65 -5.75
N VAL A 154 12.00 0.32 -4.81
CA VAL A 154 10.84 0.47 -3.92
C VAL A 154 9.58 0.84 -4.71
N ILE A 155 9.67 1.74 -5.69
CA ILE A 155 8.54 2.12 -6.55
C ILE A 155 8.04 0.91 -7.32
N ILE A 156 8.91 0.12 -7.93
CA ILE A 156 8.54 -1.10 -8.67
C ILE A 156 7.82 -2.08 -7.76
N GLY A 157 8.38 -2.35 -6.57
CA GLY A 157 7.77 -3.22 -5.57
C GLY A 157 6.38 -2.73 -5.11
N LEU A 158 6.25 -1.43 -4.83
CA LEU A 158 4.98 -0.83 -4.41
C LEU A 158 3.93 -0.86 -5.52
N VAL A 159 4.31 -0.56 -6.77
CA VAL A 159 3.40 -0.68 -7.92
C VAL A 159 2.88 -2.11 -8.02
N HIS A 160 3.74 -3.11 -7.93
CA HIS A 160 3.31 -4.51 -7.97
C HIS A 160 2.39 -4.90 -6.79
N ILE A 161 2.57 -4.29 -5.62
CA ILE A 161 1.73 -4.55 -4.44
C ILE A 161 0.34 -3.92 -4.59
N PHE A 162 0.26 -2.69 -5.11
CA PHE A 162 -0.97 -1.90 -5.16
C PHE A 162 -1.71 -1.96 -6.50
N PHE A 163 -1.08 -2.51 -7.55
CA PHE A 163 -1.66 -2.57 -8.88
C PHE A 163 -2.90 -3.48 -9.00
N PRO A 164 -2.98 -4.68 -8.36
CA PRO A 164 -4.22 -5.48 -8.37
C PRO A 164 -5.30 -4.83 -7.55
#